data_dedd7fa661d6c97bfa0b85c3e5828c91
#
_entry.id   dedd7fa661d6c97bfa0b85c3e5828c91
#
_cell.length_a   1.000
_cell.length_b   1.000
_cell.length_c   1.000
_cell.angle_alpha   90.00
_cell.angle_beta   90.00
_cell.angle_gamma   90.00
#
_symmetry.space_group_name_H-M   'P 1'
#
loop_
_entity.id
_entity.type
_entity.pdbx_description
1 polymer ?
#
loop_
_entity_poly.entity_id
_entity_poly.type
_entity_poly.pdbx_seq_one_letter_code
_entity_poly.pdbx_strand_id
1 'polypeptide(L)'
;MGIRFLIAGTISFALIRLTGAFISLWLGSEYVLPQHILYLIIINSFISYTRGAIDQFTYGYGLFQDTWAPIAEVIINLTVAIIAGHFWGLPGILMGNITSLFLIIVIWKPYFLYSQGFKIPVLHYWMGYIKHLLIILLPGIVCYHLYPSNDFTPESSFTHWILYGMILILSLIHISEPTRP
;
A
#
# COMPACT_ATOMS: atom_id res chain seq x y z
N MET A 1 -11.65 -4.72 8.65
CA MET A 1 -10.51 -3.88 8.22
C MET A 1 -9.14 -4.52 8.53
N GLY A 2 -8.89 -5.02 9.73
CA GLY A 2 -7.57 -5.50 10.15
C GLY A 2 -6.90 -6.51 9.21
N ILE A 3 -7.60 -7.55 8.79
CA ILE A 3 -7.05 -8.59 7.90
C ILE A 3 -6.57 -8.01 6.55
N ARG A 4 -7.31 -7.06 5.96
CA ARG A 4 -6.89 -6.43 4.69
C ARG A 4 -5.65 -5.58 4.86
N PHE A 5 -5.56 -4.85 5.97
CA PHE A 5 -4.35 -4.09 6.30
C PHE A 5 -3.14 -4.99 6.51
N LEU A 6 -3.33 -6.10 7.22
CA LEU A 6 -2.28 -7.08 7.44
C LEU A 6 -1.78 -7.68 6.11
N ILE A 7 -2.68 -8.12 5.25
CA ILE A 7 -2.33 -8.65 3.92
C ILE A 7 -1.63 -7.57 3.08
N ALA A 8 -2.22 -6.36 2.99
CA ALA A 8 -1.64 -5.25 2.22
C ALA A 8 -0.24 -4.87 2.73
N GLY A 9 -0.07 -4.80 4.06
CA GLY A 9 1.22 -4.48 4.67
C GLY A 9 2.27 -5.56 4.43
N THR A 10 1.92 -6.83 4.61
CA THR A 10 2.82 -7.96 4.35
C THR A 10 3.26 -7.99 2.89
N ILE A 11 2.32 -7.84 1.95
CA ILE A 11 2.63 -7.76 0.52
C ILE A 11 3.52 -6.56 0.21
N SER A 12 3.19 -5.39 0.74
CA SER A 12 3.98 -4.17 0.52
C SER A 12 5.42 -4.33 1.01
N PHE A 13 5.60 -4.88 2.20
CA PHE A 13 6.92 -5.13 2.76
C PHE A 13 7.70 -6.18 1.95
N ALA A 14 7.04 -7.27 1.56
CA ALA A 14 7.64 -8.28 0.69
C ALA A 14 8.08 -7.67 -0.65
N LEU A 15 7.27 -6.81 -1.27
CA LEU A 15 7.63 -6.12 -2.51
C LEU A 15 8.83 -5.20 -2.33
N ILE A 16 8.92 -4.44 -1.22
CA ILE A 16 10.08 -3.58 -0.94
C ILE A 16 11.37 -4.40 -0.92
N ARG A 17 11.32 -5.59 -0.34
CA ARG A 17 12.51 -6.42 -0.13
C ARG A 17 12.87 -7.32 -1.31
N LEU A 18 11.88 -7.83 -2.01
CA LEU A 18 12.07 -8.90 -2.99
C LEU A 18 12.12 -8.41 -4.44
N THR A 19 11.50 -7.26 -4.75
CA THR A 19 11.35 -6.82 -6.15
C THR A 19 12.71 -6.51 -6.81
N GLY A 20 13.61 -5.81 -6.12
CA GLY A 20 14.92 -5.48 -6.67
C GLY A 20 15.75 -6.72 -7.00
N ALA A 21 15.82 -7.67 -6.06
CA ALA A 21 16.52 -8.94 -6.25
C ALA A 21 15.87 -9.80 -7.35
N PHE A 22 14.54 -9.83 -7.41
CA PHE A 22 13.82 -10.55 -8.46
C PHE A 22 14.13 -10.01 -9.86
N ILE A 23 14.04 -8.68 -10.02
CA ILE A 23 14.33 -8.03 -11.31
C ILE A 23 15.78 -8.28 -11.72
N SER A 24 16.71 -8.15 -10.78
CA SER A 24 18.13 -8.40 -11.02
C SER A 24 18.40 -9.84 -11.49
N LEU A 25 17.75 -10.83 -10.88
CA LEU A 25 17.91 -12.24 -11.23
C LEU A 25 17.23 -12.61 -12.55
N TRP A 26 16.11 -11.96 -12.89
CA TRP A 26 15.30 -12.32 -14.06
C TRP A 26 15.68 -11.54 -15.31
N LEU A 27 15.85 -10.23 -15.19
CA LEU A 27 16.06 -9.33 -16.32
C LEU A 27 17.49 -8.76 -16.36
N GLY A 28 18.18 -8.74 -15.23
CA GLY A 28 19.48 -8.10 -15.06
C GLY A 28 19.43 -6.86 -14.18
N SER A 29 20.58 -6.51 -13.62
CA SER A 29 20.71 -5.38 -12.67
C SER A 29 20.41 -4.01 -13.30
N GLU A 30 20.53 -3.88 -14.60
CA GLU A 30 20.25 -2.65 -15.37
C GLU A 30 18.76 -2.29 -15.41
N TYR A 31 17.86 -3.28 -15.19
CA TYR A 31 16.41 -3.08 -15.17
C TYR A 31 15.84 -2.82 -13.76
N VAL A 32 16.68 -2.81 -12.73
CA VAL A 32 16.25 -2.54 -11.36
C VAL A 32 15.77 -1.09 -11.24
N LEU A 33 14.50 -0.93 -10.83
CA LEU A 33 13.92 0.39 -10.66
C LEU A 33 14.59 1.17 -9.53
N PRO A 34 14.78 2.49 -9.68
CA PRO A 34 15.17 3.36 -8.57
C PRO A 34 14.24 3.19 -7.37
N GLN A 35 14.82 3.11 -6.19
CA GLN A 35 14.08 2.75 -4.97
C GLN A 35 12.91 3.69 -4.65
N HIS A 36 13.05 5.00 -4.97
CA HIS A 36 11.95 5.96 -4.78
C HIS A 36 10.74 5.67 -5.67
N ILE A 37 10.94 5.19 -6.91
CA ILE A 37 9.85 4.78 -7.81
C ILE A 37 9.14 3.55 -7.25
N LEU A 38 9.91 2.56 -6.78
CA LEU A 38 9.36 1.36 -6.15
C LEU A 38 8.48 1.72 -4.94
N TYR A 39 8.93 2.64 -4.08
CA TYR A 39 8.13 3.09 -2.94
C TYR A 39 6.82 3.76 -3.38
N LEU A 40 6.83 4.60 -4.40
CA LEU A 40 5.61 5.23 -4.91
C LEU A 40 4.62 4.19 -5.46
N ILE A 41 5.10 3.17 -6.17
CA ILE A 41 4.26 2.07 -6.68
C ILE A 41 3.64 1.29 -5.51
N ILE A 42 4.42 1.00 -4.47
CA ILE A 42 3.96 0.24 -3.32
C ILE A 42 2.95 1.02 -2.49
N ILE A 43 3.19 2.33 -2.25
CA ILE A 43 2.22 3.20 -1.56
C ILE A 43 0.89 3.24 -2.32
N ASN A 44 0.95 3.40 -3.64
CA ASN A 44 -0.21 3.38 -4.52
C ASN A 44 -0.99 2.06 -4.40
N SER A 45 -0.29 0.94 -4.48
CA SER A 45 -0.87 -0.40 -4.34
C SER A 45 -1.48 -0.62 -2.96
N PHE A 46 -0.82 -0.18 -1.89
CA PHE A 46 -1.31 -0.27 -0.51
C PHE A 46 -2.64 0.47 -0.34
N ILE A 47 -2.73 1.73 -0.79
CA ILE A 47 -3.96 2.53 -0.70
C ILE A 47 -5.07 1.86 -1.51
N SER A 48 -4.79 1.40 -2.72
CA SER A 48 -5.75 0.70 -3.59
C SER A 48 -6.27 -0.60 -2.97
N TYR A 49 -5.42 -1.34 -2.28
CA TYR A 49 -5.80 -2.59 -1.61
C TYR A 49 -6.71 -2.36 -0.39
N THR A 50 -6.46 -1.29 0.36
CA THR A 50 -7.25 -0.95 1.55
C THR A 50 -8.62 -0.36 1.20
N ARG A 51 -8.78 0.25 0.02
CA ARG A 51 -10.02 0.80 -0.53
C ARG A 51 -11.21 -0.17 -0.45
N GLY A 52 -11.00 -1.43 -0.83
CA GLY A 52 -12.09 -2.37 -1.05
C GLY A 52 -12.98 -2.65 0.19
N ALA A 53 -12.51 -2.36 1.41
CA ALA A 53 -13.35 -2.49 2.59
C ALA A 53 -14.45 -1.41 2.62
N ILE A 54 -14.08 -0.16 2.34
CA ILE A 54 -15.02 0.97 2.35
C ILE A 54 -16.02 0.84 1.24
N ASP A 55 -15.58 0.50 0.03
CA ASP A 55 -16.45 0.31 -1.12
C ASP A 55 -17.52 -0.76 -0.85
N GLN A 56 -17.15 -1.89 -0.25
CA GLN A 56 -18.11 -2.95 0.09
C GLN A 56 -19.17 -2.50 1.09
N PHE A 57 -18.79 -1.75 2.13
CA PHE A 57 -19.76 -1.20 3.07
C PHE A 57 -20.64 -0.13 2.42
N THR A 58 -20.07 0.74 1.58
CA THR A 58 -20.83 1.77 0.86
C THR A 58 -21.90 1.13 -0.03
N TYR A 59 -21.56 0.06 -0.76
CA TYR A 59 -22.52 -0.68 -1.57
C TYR A 59 -23.54 -1.45 -0.72
N GLY A 60 -23.09 -2.07 0.39
CA GLY A 60 -23.97 -2.79 1.31
C GLY A 60 -25.03 -1.89 1.97
N TYR A 61 -24.72 -0.62 2.18
CA TYR A 61 -25.68 0.39 2.67
C TYR A 61 -26.51 1.04 1.57
N GLY A 62 -26.32 0.65 0.30
CA GLY A 62 -27.06 1.24 -0.83
C GLY A 62 -26.70 2.70 -1.11
N LEU A 63 -25.53 3.16 -0.69
CA LEU A 63 -25.08 4.54 -0.84
C LEU A 63 -24.48 4.77 -2.23
N PHE A 64 -25.35 4.83 -3.25
CA PHE A 64 -24.94 5.06 -4.65
C PHE A 64 -24.90 6.54 -5.05
N GLN A 65 -25.13 7.46 -4.12
CA GLN A 65 -25.19 8.91 -4.40
C GLN A 65 -23.80 9.53 -4.64
N ASP A 66 -22.74 8.80 -4.33
CA ASP A 66 -21.34 9.25 -4.46
C ASP A 66 -20.76 9.07 -5.88
N THR A 67 -21.58 9.30 -6.90
CA THR A 67 -21.19 9.13 -8.32
C THR A 67 -20.18 10.15 -8.79
N TRP A 68 -20.09 11.31 -8.14
CA TRP A 68 -19.12 12.35 -8.48
C TRP A 68 -17.69 12.03 -8.01
N ALA A 69 -17.53 11.22 -6.95
CA ALA A 69 -16.22 10.93 -6.38
C ALA A 69 -15.26 10.22 -7.35
N PRO A 70 -15.67 9.19 -8.12
CA PRO A 70 -14.83 8.61 -9.17
C PRO A 70 -14.45 9.63 -10.26
N ILE A 71 -15.37 10.55 -10.61
CA ILE A 71 -15.07 11.59 -11.60
C ILE A 71 -14.03 12.56 -11.07
N ALA A 72 -14.17 13.00 -9.82
CA ALA A 72 -13.20 13.85 -9.14
C ALA A 72 -11.84 13.15 -9.02
N GLU A 73 -11.82 11.85 -8.69
CA GLU A 73 -10.60 11.02 -8.63
C GLU A 73 -9.83 11.09 -9.95
N VAL A 74 -10.52 10.91 -11.08
CA VAL A 74 -9.90 10.99 -12.42
C VAL A 74 -9.40 12.40 -12.73
N ILE A 75 -10.17 13.44 -12.43
CA ILE A 75 -9.77 14.83 -12.70
C ILE A 75 -8.54 15.21 -11.88
N ILE A 76 -8.53 14.90 -10.58
CA ILE A 76 -7.38 15.15 -9.69
C ILE A 76 -6.17 14.39 -10.17
N ASN A 77 -6.32 13.09 -10.46
CA ASN A 77 -5.24 12.25 -10.94
C ASN A 77 -4.61 12.85 -12.21
N LEU A 78 -5.43 13.12 -13.22
CA LEU A 78 -4.95 13.62 -14.50
C LEU A 78 -4.28 15.00 -14.36
N THR A 79 -4.88 15.91 -13.60
CA THR A 79 -4.33 17.26 -13.38
C THR A 79 -2.97 17.19 -12.69
N VAL A 80 -2.86 16.44 -11.58
CA VAL A 80 -1.60 16.31 -10.85
C VAL A 80 -0.58 15.52 -11.66
N ALA A 81 -0.98 14.45 -12.36
CA ALA A 81 -0.08 13.67 -13.18
C ALA A 81 0.52 14.48 -14.35
N ILE A 82 -0.26 15.34 -15.00
CA ILE A 82 0.25 16.20 -16.07
C ILE A 82 1.24 17.23 -15.50
N ILE A 83 0.85 17.94 -14.44
CA ILE A 83 1.67 18.98 -13.84
C ILE A 83 2.95 18.37 -13.25
N ALA A 84 2.81 17.42 -12.35
CA ALA A 84 3.96 16.80 -11.68
C ALA A 84 4.81 15.94 -12.64
N GLY A 85 4.16 15.29 -13.62
CA GLY A 85 4.85 14.52 -14.65
C GLY A 85 5.72 15.37 -15.56
N HIS A 86 5.32 16.63 -15.83
CA HIS A 86 6.14 17.57 -16.58
C HIS A 86 7.45 17.92 -15.85
N PHE A 87 7.42 18.04 -14.50
CA PHE A 87 8.60 18.40 -13.71
C PHE A 87 9.45 17.21 -13.28
N TRP A 88 8.82 16.09 -12.93
CA TRP A 88 9.50 14.92 -12.34
C TRP A 88 9.37 13.63 -13.14
N GLY A 89 8.76 13.67 -14.33
CA GLY A 89 8.60 12.47 -15.17
C GLY A 89 7.75 11.39 -14.51
N LEU A 90 8.21 10.14 -14.56
CA LEU A 90 7.48 8.99 -14.02
C LEU A 90 7.10 9.10 -12.53
N PRO A 91 7.98 9.55 -11.62
CA PRO A 91 7.55 9.81 -10.23
C PRO A 91 6.38 10.78 -10.12
N GLY A 92 6.37 11.85 -10.93
CA GLY A 92 5.29 12.82 -10.93
C GLY A 92 3.94 12.23 -11.36
N ILE A 93 3.93 11.35 -12.35
CA ILE A 93 2.72 10.64 -12.79
C ILE A 93 2.19 9.74 -11.67
N LEU A 94 3.07 9.01 -10.98
CA LEU A 94 2.69 8.16 -9.84
C LEU A 94 2.14 8.99 -8.67
N MET A 95 2.70 10.18 -8.43
CA MET A 95 2.18 11.11 -7.40
C MET A 95 0.76 11.59 -7.73
N GLY A 96 0.41 11.76 -9.01
CA GLY A 96 -0.96 12.09 -9.42
C GLY A 96 -1.96 11.05 -8.93
N ASN A 97 -1.65 9.78 -9.14
CA ASN A 97 -2.50 8.69 -8.68
C ASN A 97 -2.56 8.60 -7.14
N ILE A 98 -1.43 8.71 -6.45
CA ILE A 98 -1.39 8.71 -4.98
C ILE A 98 -2.22 9.86 -4.42
N THR A 99 -2.11 11.05 -4.98
CA THR A 99 -2.85 12.25 -4.53
C THR A 99 -4.36 12.05 -4.68
N SER A 100 -4.82 11.57 -5.83
CA SER A 100 -6.25 11.33 -6.07
C SER A 100 -6.80 10.23 -5.15
N LEU A 101 -6.09 9.12 -4.99
CA LEU A 101 -6.46 8.05 -4.07
C LEU A 101 -6.50 8.53 -2.63
N PHE A 102 -5.52 9.34 -2.20
CA PHE A 102 -5.48 9.86 -0.85
C PHE A 102 -6.68 10.76 -0.57
N LEU A 103 -6.96 11.72 -1.44
CA LEU A 103 -8.07 12.67 -1.25
C LEU A 103 -9.43 11.97 -1.31
N ILE A 104 -9.63 11.08 -2.27
CA ILE A 104 -10.94 10.45 -2.47
C ILE A 104 -11.11 9.22 -1.60
N ILE A 105 -10.13 8.32 -1.57
CA ILE A 105 -10.28 7.02 -0.90
C ILE A 105 -9.98 7.08 0.59
N VAL A 106 -8.96 7.84 1.00
CA VAL A 106 -8.58 7.89 2.43
C VAL A 106 -9.38 8.95 3.18
N ILE A 107 -9.74 10.07 2.53
CA ILE A 107 -10.44 11.17 3.19
C ILE A 107 -11.94 11.14 2.90
N TRP A 108 -12.33 11.27 1.62
CA TRP A 108 -13.73 11.49 1.25
C TRP A 108 -14.63 10.27 1.48
N LYS A 109 -14.27 9.12 0.94
CA LYS A 109 -15.13 7.93 1.04
C LYS A 109 -15.41 7.46 2.47
N PRO A 110 -14.45 7.43 3.40
CA PRO A 110 -14.75 7.17 4.80
C PRO A 110 -15.67 8.23 5.42
N TYR A 111 -15.44 9.51 5.13
CA TYR A 111 -16.32 10.57 5.61
C TYR A 111 -17.76 10.38 5.11
N PHE A 112 -17.94 10.08 3.83
CA PHE A 112 -19.24 9.83 3.24
C PHE A 112 -19.94 8.60 3.87
N LEU A 113 -19.24 7.47 3.98
CA LEU A 113 -19.79 6.26 4.58
C LEU A 113 -20.15 6.46 6.05
N TYR A 114 -19.31 7.13 6.83
CA TYR A 114 -19.56 7.32 8.25
C TYR A 114 -20.65 8.35 8.53
N SER A 115 -20.77 9.39 7.71
CA SER A 115 -21.79 10.40 7.85
C SER A 115 -23.18 9.93 7.37
N GLN A 116 -23.26 9.22 6.25
CA GLN A 116 -24.52 8.81 5.64
C GLN A 116 -24.94 7.38 6.01
N GLY A 117 -23.98 6.46 6.15
CA GLY A 117 -24.25 5.06 6.45
C GLY A 117 -24.30 4.78 7.94
N PHE A 118 -23.19 4.91 8.63
CA PHE A 118 -23.09 4.56 10.04
C PHE A 118 -23.65 5.63 10.98
N LYS A 119 -23.72 6.89 10.56
CA LYS A 119 -24.15 8.05 11.37
C LYS A 119 -23.35 8.23 12.66
N ILE A 120 -22.06 7.96 12.61
CA ILE A 120 -21.09 8.12 13.71
C ILE A 120 -19.90 8.97 13.23
N PRO A 121 -19.15 9.60 14.16
CA PRO A 121 -18.02 10.44 13.80
C PRO A 121 -16.95 9.68 13.00
N VAL A 122 -16.51 10.23 11.88
CA VAL A 122 -15.46 9.65 11.01
C VAL A 122 -14.11 9.53 11.72
N LEU A 123 -13.91 10.26 12.81
CA LEU A 123 -12.70 10.19 13.63
C LEU A 123 -12.43 8.76 14.13
N HIS A 124 -13.49 7.99 14.40
CA HIS A 124 -13.40 6.58 14.78
C HIS A 124 -12.73 5.71 13.70
N TYR A 125 -13.02 6.01 12.43
CA TYR A 125 -12.37 5.35 11.31
C TYR A 125 -10.87 5.69 11.25
N TRP A 126 -10.50 6.96 11.31
CA TRP A 126 -9.11 7.36 11.18
C TRP A 126 -8.25 6.90 12.36
N MET A 127 -8.78 6.91 13.58
CA MET A 127 -8.07 6.30 14.72
C MET A 127 -7.81 4.80 14.48
N GLY A 128 -8.81 4.07 13.97
CA GLY A 128 -8.66 2.67 13.57
C GLY A 128 -7.66 2.50 12.43
N TYR A 129 -7.70 3.35 11.42
CA TYR A 129 -6.78 3.35 10.29
C TYR A 129 -5.33 3.55 10.75
N ILE A 130 -5.06 4.58 11.55
CA ILE A 130 -3.73 4.87 12.10
C ILE A 130 -3.24 3.72 12.98
N LYS A 131 -4.11 3.17 13.84
CA LYS A 131 -3.76 2.02 14.69
C LYS A 131 -3.29 0.83 13.85
N HIS A 132 -4.04 0.45 12.80
CA HIS A 132 -3.65 -0.66 11.94
C HIS A 132 -2.39 -0.36 11.13
N LEU A 133 -2.23 0.88 10.68
CA LEU A 133 -1.01 1.33 9.99
C LEU A 133 0.22 1.18 10.90
N LEU A 134 0.13 1.59 12.17
CA LEU A 134 1.22 1.44 13.13
C LEU A 134 1.54 -0.03 13.44
N ILE A 135 0.51 -0.88 13.58
CA ILE A 135 0.69 -2.33 13.81
C ILE A 135 1.46 -2.99 12.67
N ILE A 136 1.37 -2.47 11.44
CA ILE A 136 2.08 -3.00 10.28
C ILE A 136 3.46 -2.36 10.12
N LEU A 137 3.56 -1.04 10.33
CA LEU A 137 4.82 -0.32 10.15
C LEU A 137 5.87 -0.71 11.18
N LEU A 138 5.47 -0.90 12.46
CA LEU A 138 6.42 -1.24 13.52
C LEU A 138 7.15 -2.58 13.26
N PRO A 139 6.45 -3.71 13.00
CA PRO A 139 7.11 -4.95 12.62
C PRO A 139 7.91 -4.82 11.33
N GLY A 140 7.39 -4.07 10.34
CA GLY A 140 8.09 -3.81 9.08
C GLY A 140 9.44 -3.12 9.29
N ILE A 141 9.49 -2.09 10.14
CA ILE A 141 10.74 -1.39 10.49
C ILE A 141 11.69 -2.32 11.24
N VAL A 142 11.18 -3.08 12.20
CA VAL A 142 11.99 -4.06 12.95
C VAL A 142 12.60 -5.09 12.01
N CYS A 143 11.79 -5.68 11.11
CA CYS A 143 12.29 -6.62 10.11
C CYS A 143 13.28 -5.96 9.13
N TYR A 144 13.07 -4.70 8.78
CA TYR A 144 14.00 -3.95 7.93
C TYR A 144 15.39 -3.84 8.55
N HIS A 145 15.48 -3.62 9.86
CA HIS A 145 16.74 -3.50 10.58
C HIS A 145 17.37 -4.85 10.93
N LEU A 146 16.56 -5.88 11.22
CA LEU A 146 17.05 -7.21 11.57
C LEU A 146 17.59 -8.00 10.36
N TYR A 147 17.02 -7.75 9.17
CA TYR A 147 17.40 -8.42 7.93
C TYR A 147 17.89 -7.41 6.90
N PRO A 148 19.12 -6.90 7.01
CA PRO A 148 19.68 -6.02 6.00
C PRO A 148 19.74 -6.72 4.63
N SER A 149 19.38 -5.98 3.57
CA SER A 149 19.30 -6.51 2.21
C SER A 149 20.65 -6.82 1.55
N ASN A 150 21.74 -6.62 2.28
CA ASN A 150 23.12 -6.76 1.76
C ASN A 150 23.53 -8.21 1.45
N ASP A 151 22.74 -9.19 1.91
CA ASP A 151 23.03 -10.62 1.70
C ASP A 151 22.51 -11.16 0.35
N PHE A 152 21.74 -10.35 -0.40
CA PHE A 152 21.30 -10.70 -1.74
C PHE A 152 22.30 -10.16 -2.78
N THR A 153 23.37 -10.91 -2.98
CA THR A 153 24.27 -10.71 -4.12
C THR A 153 23.58 -11.17 -5.41
N PRO A 154 23.89 -10.59 -6.58
CA PRO A 154 23.38 -11.07 -7.89
C PRO A 154 23.63 -12.55 -8.17
N GLU A 155 24.55 -13.16 -7.44
CA GLU A 155 24.91 -14.58 -7.52
C GLU A 155 23.96 -15.50 -6.71
N SER A 156 22.99 -14.94 -5.96
CA SER A 156 22.02 -15.73 -5.23
C SER A 156 21.02 -16.38 -6.19
N SER A 157 20.86 -17.69 -6.07
CA SER A 157 19.95 -18.50 -6.85
C SER A 157 18.46 -18.13 -6.56
N PHE A 158 17.56 -18.34 -7.52
CA PHE A 158 16.10 -18.23 -7.32
C PHE A 158 15.61 -19.03 -6.11
N THR A 159 16.24 -20.14 -5.79
CA THR A 159 15.93 -20.94 -4.58
C THR A 159 16.15 -20.15 -3.29
N HIS A 160 17.26 -19.42 -3.18
CA HIS A 160 17.53 -18.56 -2.03
C HIS A 160 16.55 -17.40 -1.95
N TRP A 161 16.19 -16.81 -3.08
CA TRP A 161 15.17 -15.77 -3.16
C TRP A 161 13.80 -16.24 -2.67
N ILE A 162 13.35 -17.45 -3.07
CA ILE A 162 12.08 -18.05 -2.63
C ILE A 162 12.14 -18.35 -1.12
N LEU A 163 13.21 -18.97 -0.63
CA LEU A 163 13.36 -19.29 0.79
C LEU A 163 13.32 -18.02 1.66
N TYR A 164 14.06 -16.99 1.26
CA TYR A 164 14.05 -15.71 1.96
C TYR A 164 12.65 -15.08 1.96
N GLY A 165 11.96 -15.09 0.84
CA GLY A 165 10.59 -14.59 0.73
C GLY A 165 9.62 -15.31 1.65
N MET A 166 9.71 -16.64 1.74
CA MET A 166 8.90 -17.45 2.66
C MET A 166 9.20 -17.11 4.13
N ILE A 167 10.48 -17.05 4.52
CA ILE A 167 10.87 -16.70 5.89
C ILE A 167 10.37 -15.31 6.26
N LEU A 168 10.50 -14.34 5.35
CA LEU A 168 10.09 -12.97 5.56
C LEU A 168 8.56 -12.84 5.73
N ILE A 169 7.78 -13.52 4.89
CA ILE A 169 6.31 -13.51 4.97
C ILE A 169 5.85 -14.20 6.26
N LEU A 170 6.41 -15.36 6.60
CA LEU A 170 6.07 -16.10 7.81
C LEU A 170 6.42 -15.30 9.07
N SER A 171 7.59 -14.65 9.12
CA SER A 171 7.98 -13.82 10.26
C SER A 171 7.06 -12.63 10.46
N LEU A 172 6.65 -11.95 9.37
CA LEU A 172 5.70 -10.83 9.43
C LEU A 172 4.32 -11.27 9.91
N ILE A 173 3.81 -12.40 9.45
CA ILE A 173 2.54 -12.96 9.89
C ILE A 173 2.63 -13.31 11.38
N HIS A 174 3.68 -13.99 11.80
CA HIS A 174 3.87 -14.39 13.20
C HIS A 174 4.00 -13.21 14.17
N ILE A 175 4.72 -12.15 13.77
CA ILE A 175 4.86 -10.93 14.59
C ILE A 175 3.57 -10.13 14.64
N SER A 176 2.77 -10.15 13.57
CA SER A 176 1.52 -9.39 13.46
C SER A 176 0.31 -10.13 14.02
N GLU A 177 0.39 -11.44 14.31
CA GLU A 177 -0.65 -12.15 15.03
C GLU A 177 -0.68 -11.69 16.49
N PRO A 178 -1.77 -11.07 16.94
CA PRO A 178 -1.93 -10.85 18.39
C PRO A 178 -2.00 -12.22 19.04
N THR A 179 -1.04 -12.52 19.92
CA THR A 179 -1.09 -13.68 20.80
C THR A 179 -2.47 -13.70 21.45
N ARG A 180 -3.34 -14.60 21.00
CA ARG A 180 -4.61 -14.85 21.68
C ARG A 180 -4.28 -15.38 23.07
N PRO A 181 -4.84 -14.77 24.14
CA PRO A 181 -4.75 -15.34 25.45
C PRO A 181 -5.52 -16.66 25.51
#